data_f20b973f9e7da3eedc282528d8f56b43
#
_entry.id   f20b973f9e7da3eedc282528d8f56b43
#
_cell.length_a   1.000
_cell.length_b   1.000
_cell.length_c   1.000
_cell.angle_alpha   90.00
_cell.angle_beta   90.00
_cell.angle_gamma   90.00
#
_symmetry.space_group_name_H-M   'P 1'
#
loop_
_entity.id
_entity.type
_entity.pdbx_description
1 polymer ?
#
loop_
_entity_poly.entity_id
_entity_poly.type
_entity_poly.pdbx_seq_one_letter_code
_entity_poly.pdbx_strand_id
1 'polypeptide(L)'
;MAIVITKKGKQINSHKVDVVCDECECEFTCDNTDFENGIIECPNCKNIIYQHTLPYNNMVRRNKKLDIIKGKIKDEIFETIDFEKIHNHMVNVGWCWGGFSGSVPTIDELKKTLEKLIYEAIDNKTTISTGGFKVKYNEYQKDEENPPTIGVDVVFYVTRATSDVNVDTLEYVYY
;
A
#
# COMPACT_ATOMS: atom_id res chain seq x y z
N MET A 1 45.13 5.06 -31.49
CA MET A 1 44.44 3.76 -31.72
C MET A 1 43.09 4.07 -32.38
N ALA A 2 42.84 3.53 -33.59
CA ALA A 2 41.56 3.73 -34.26
C ALA A 2 40.60 2.66 -33.78
N ILE A 3 39.42 3.05 -33.23
CA ILE A 3 38.34 2.12 -32.83
C ILE A 3 37.55 1.76 -34.09
N VAL A 4 37.54 0.49 -34.44
CA VAL A 4 36.74 -0.01 -35.56
C VAL A 4 35.47 -0.64 -34.99
N ILE A 5 34.31 -0.04 -35.29
CA ILE A 5 32.99 -0.62 -34.92
C ILE A 5 32.68 -1.77 -35.89
N THR A 6 32.81 -3.00 -35.40
CA THR A 6 32.54 -4.22 -36.15
C THR A 6 31.08 -4.62 -36.22
N LYS A 7 30.19 -4.07 -35.33
CA LYS A 7 28.77 -4.27 -35.35
C LYS A 7 28.07 -3.02 -34.78
N LYS A 8 27.17 -2.43 -35.57
CA LYS A 8 26.31 -1.36 -35.04
C LYS A 8 25.33 -1.98 -34.02
N GLY A 9 25.36 -1.47 -32.77
CA GLY A 9 24.36 -1.77 -31.78
C GLY A 9 22.98 -1.30 -32.23
N LYS A 10 21.93 -1.81 -31.58
CA LYS A 10 20.55 -1.25 -31.73
C LYS A 10 20.61 0.24 -31.38
N GLN A 11 20.00 1.09 -32.23
CA GLN A 11 19.75 2.48 -31.84
C GLN A 11 18.93 2.44 -30.54
N ILE A 12 19.44 3.09 -29.50
CA ILE A 12 18.69 3.32 -28.28
C ILE A 12 17.63 4.35 -28.66
N ASN A 13 16.39 3.91 -28.84
CA ASN A 13 15.28 4.84 -29.06
C ASN A 13 15.18 5.74 -27.83
N SER A 14 15.02 7.05 -28.04
CA SER A 14 14.73 7.97 -26.95
C SER A 14 13.43 7.50 -26.27
N HIS A 15 13.44 7.43 -24.97
CA HIS A 15 12.25 7.11 -24.16
C HIS A 15 12.11 8.18 -23.08
N LYS A 16 10.87 8.48 -22.76
CA LYS A 16 10.54 9.45 -21.73
C LYS A 16 10.87 8.89 -20.34
N VAL A 17 11.47 9.73 -19.53
CA VAL A 17 11.83 9.44 -18.15
C VAL A 17 11.16 10.46 -17.25
N ASP A 18 10.41 9.98 -16.27
CA ASP A 18 9.82 10.82 -15.24
C ASP A 18 10.86 11.07 -14.14
N VAL A 19 11.11 12.33 -13.90
CA VAL A 19 12.12 12.81 -12.94
C VAL A 19 11.42 13.63 -11.88
N VAL A 20 11.82 13.41 -10.62
CA VAL A 20 11.40 14.25 -9.51
C VAL A 20 12.64 14.73 -8.78
N CYS A 21 12.72 16.03 -8.55
CA CYS A 21 13.83 16.63 -7.83
C CYS A 21 13.73 16.35 -6.33
N ASP A 22 14.82 15.90 -5.72
CA ASP A 22 14.87 15.59 -4.29
C ASP A 22 14.84 16.86 -3.41
N GLU A 23 15.31 18.00 -3.95
CA GLU A 23 15.41 19.26 -3.20
C GLU A 23 14.10 20.04 -3.18
N CYS A 24 13.40 20.14 -4.31
CA CYS A 24 12.22 21.01 -4.42
C CYS A 24 10.94 20.27 -4.82
N GLU A 25 11.01 18.94 -4.93
CA GLU A 25 9.90 18.05 -5.31
C GLU A 25 9.25 18.37 -6.67
N CYS A 26 9.91 19.19 -7.50
CA CYS A 26 9.46 19.46 -8.87
C CYS A 26 9.43 18.18 -9.68
N GLU A 27 8.28 17.86 -10.27
CA GLU A 27 8.10 16.71 -11.17
C GLU A 27 8.16 17.20 -12.62
N PHE A 28 8.96 16.52 -13.46
CA PHE A 28 9.07 16.81 -14.89
C PHE A 28 9.43 15.56 -15.67
N THR A 29 9.09 15.57 -16.96
CA THR A 29 9.42 14.48 -17.88
C THR A 29 10.46 14.99 -18.88
N CYS A 30 11.51 14.19 -19.11
CA CYS A 30 12.56 14.46 -20.10
C CYS A 30 12.83 13.22 -20.95
N ASP A 31 13.55 13.37 -22.04
CA ASP A 31 14.08 12.23 -22.76
C ASP A 31 15.36 11.71 -22.08
N ASN A 32 15.58 10.38 -22.14
CA ASN A 32 16.82 9.80 -21.60
C ASN A 32 18.10 10.37 -22.24
N THR A 33 17.98 11.00 -23.40
CA THR A 33 19.06 11.67 -24.13
C THR A 33 19.36 13.08 -23.59
N ASP A 34 18.46 13.65 -22.78
CA ASP A 34 18.66 14.96 -22.15
C ASP A 34 19.63 14.92 -20.96
N PHE A 35 20.03 13.71 -20.55
CA PHE A 35 21.04 13.53 -19.52
C PHE A 35 22.46 13.69 -20.12
N GLU A 36 23.03 14.89 -19.99
CA GLU A 36 24.43 15.14 -20.40
C GLU A 36 25.39 14.51 -19.38
N ASN A 37 26.21 13.58 -19.83
CA ASN A 37 27.10 12.80 -18.95
C ASN A 37 26.39 12.10 -17.77
N GLY A 38 25.12 11.73 -17.95
CA GLY A 38 24.32 11.07 -16.92
C GLY A 38 23.76 12.01 -15.85
N ILE A 39 23.76 13.33 -16.10
CA ILE A 39 23.18 14.35 -15.22
C ILE A 39 22.19 15.23 -15.95
N ILE A 40 21.17 15.73 -15.21
CA ILE A 40 20.21 16.74 -15.66
C ILE A 40 19.99 17.76 -14.54
N GLU A 41 19.77 19.02 -14.91
CA GLU A 41 19.43 20.05 -13.94
C GLU A 41 17.92 20.13 -13.73
N CYS A 42 17.49 20.27 -12.48
CA CYS A 42 16.10 20.55 -12.15
C CYS A 42 15.67 21.90 -12.78
N PRO A 43 14.60 21.94 -13.57
CA PRO A 43 14.15 23.18 -14.19
C PRO A 43 13.73 24.26 -13.18
N ASN A 44 13.33 23.86 -11.97
CA ASN A 44 12.86 24.77 -10.92
C ASN A 44 14.00 25.30 -10.02
N CYS A 45 14.78 24.41 -9.39
CA CYS A 45 15.78 24.83 -8.39
C CYS A 45 17.24 24.66 -8.86
N LYS A 46 17.48 24.19 -10.08
CA LYS A 46 18.80 23.95 -10.66
C LYS A 46 19.66 22.88 -9.94
N ASN A 47 19.06 22.12 -9.02
CA ASN A 47 19.75 21.00 -8.41
C ASN A 47 20.14 19.95 -9.46
N ILE A 48 21.32 19.37 -9.29
CA ILE A 48 21.86 18.34 -10.19
C ILE A 48 21.27 16.98 -9.82
N ILE A 49 20.68 16.32 -10.81
CA ILE A 49 20.05 15.01 -10.68
C ILE A 49 20.84 14.00 -11.49
N TYR A 50 21.23 12.89 -10.86
CA TYR A 50 21.99 11.82 -11.50
C TYR A 50 21.08 10.74 -12.05
N GLN A 51 21.24 10.38 -13.33
CA GLN A 51 20.44 9.36 -14.00
C GLN A 51 20.44 8.00 -13.28
N HIS A 52 21.59 7.59 -12.75
CA HIS A 52 21.76 6.30 -12.07
C HIS A 52 21.04 6.23 -10.71
N THR A 53 20.68 7.38 -10.10
CA THR A 53 19.96 7.41 -8.82
C THR A 53 18.43 7.35 -9.01
N LEU A 54 17.92 7.64 -10.20
CA LEU A 54 16.49 7.74 -10.47
C LEU A 54 15.69 6.47 -10.12
N PRO A 55 16.14 5.25 -10.46
CA PRO A 55 15.39 4.05 -10.13
C PRO A 55 15.20 3.89 -8.62
N TYR A 56 16.26 4.17 -7.84
CA TYR A 56 16.22 4.09 -6.38
C TYR A 56 15.31 5.17 -5.78
N ASN A 57 15.49 6.42 -6.20
CA ASN A 57 14.69 7.54 -5.70
C ASN A 57 13.20 7.36 -6.03
N ASN A 58 12.88 6.90 -7.23
CA ASN A 58 11.51 6.61 -7.64
C ASN A 58 10.89 5.47 -6.80
N MET A 59 11.67 4.45 -6.48
CA MET A 59 11.22 3.35 -5.61
C MET A 59 10.94 3.86 -4.19
N VAL A 60 11.85 4.63 -3.60
CA VAL A 60 11.68 5.21 -2.25
C VAL A 60 10.43 6.08 -2.18
N ARG A 61 10.20 6.91 -3.21
CA ARG A 61 9.01 7.78 -3.27
C ARG A 61 7.72 7.01 -3.44
N ARG A 62 7.70 5.97 -4.29
CA ARG A 62 6.52 5.10 -4.43
C ARG A 62 6.17 4.47 -3.09
N ASN A 63 7.16 3.98 -2.36
CA ASN A 63 6.96 3.41 -1.03
C ASN A 63 6.42 4.45 -0.05
N LYS A 64 7.00 5.66 -0.01
CA LYS A 64 6.52 6.76 0.84
C LYS A 64 5.09 7.19 0.50
N LYS A 65 4.75 7.32 -0.81
CA LYS A 65 3.37 7.61 -1.24
C LYS A 65 2.41 6.48 -0.81
N LEU A 66 2.83 5.23 -0.96
CA LEU A 66 2.04 4.07 -0.54
C LEU A 66 1.81 4.06 0.97
N ASP A 67 2.82 4.37 1.78
CA ASP A 67 2.70 4.43 3.24
C ASP A 67 1.72 5.53 3.69
N ILE A 68 1.71 6.68 3.01
CA ILE A 68 0.72 7.74 3.25
C ILE A 68 -0.70 7.25 2.92
N ILE A 69 -0.88 6.55 1.81
CA ILE A 69 -2.18 5.98 1.41
C ILE A 69 -2.65 4.95 2.43
N LYS A 70 -1.77 4.03 2.86
CA LYS A 70 -2.07 3.04 3.91
C LYS A 70 -2.53 3.71 5.20
N GLY A 71 -1.81 4.76 5.64
CA GLY A 71 -2.18 5.52 6.84
C GLY A 71 -3.57 6.12 6.73
N LYS A 72 -3.89 6.75 5.60
CA LYS A 72 -5.24 7.32 5.37
C LYS A 72 -6.33 6.25 5.39
N ILE A 73 -6.14 5.16 4.65
CA ILE A 73 -7.11 4.04 4.62
C ILE A 73 -7.33 3.48 6.03
N LYS A 74 -6.25 3.28 6.80
CA LYS A 74 -6.35 2.82 8.18
C LYS A 74 -7.16 3.80 9.05
N ASP A 75 -6.84 5.09 8.99
CA ASP A 75 -7.49 6.10 9.82
C ASP A 75 -8.99 6.17 9.51
N GLU A 76 -9.36 6.19 8.24
CA GLU A 76 -10.76 6.20 7.80
C GLU A 76 -11.52 4.93 8.21
N ILE A 77 -10.90 3.76 8.14
CA ILE A 77 -11.48 2.51 8.63
C ILE A 77 -11.66 2.55 10.15
N PHE A 78 -10.67 3.07 10.89
CA PHE A 78 -10.72 3.14 12.34
C PHE A 78 -11.80 4.11 12.85
N GLU A 79 -12.11 5.16 12.09
CA GLU A 79 -13.23 6.07 12.40
C GLU A 79 -14.61 5.40 12.22
N THR A 80 -14.69 4.41 11.33
CA THR A 80 -15.95 3.71 11.02
C THR A 80 -16.21 2.53 11.95
N ILE A 81 -15.16 1.88 12.44
CA ILE A 81 -15.28 0.65 13.25
C ILE A 81 -15.51 0.98 14.72
N ASP A 82 -16.60 0.44 15.27
CA ASP A 82 -16.86 0.44 16.70
C ASP A 82 -16.12 -0.72 17.39
N PHE A 83 -14.87 -0.46 17.78
CA PHE A 83 -14.01 -1.45 18.44
C PHE A 83 -14.54 -1.88 19.82
N GLU A 84 -15.25 -1.01 20.51
CA GLU A 84 -15.88 -1.37 21.79
C GLU A 84 -16.99 -2.40 21.59
N LYS A 85 -17.82 -2.20 20.55
CA LYS A 85 -18.85 -3.16 20.18
C LYS A 85 -18.26 -4.52 19.81
N ILE A 86 -17.16 -4.53 19.02
CA ILE A 86 -16.45 -5.77 18.66
C ILE A 86 -15.91 -6.46 19.91
N HIS A 87 -15.20 -5.73 20.78
CA HIS A 87 -14.64 -6.28 22.01
C HIS A 87 -15.73 -6.85 22.93
N ASN A 88 -16.82 -6.11 23.15
CA ASN A 88 -17.95 -6.56 23.96
C ASN A 88 -18.61 -7.80 23.38
N HIS A 89 -18.73 -7.88 22.04
CA HIS A 89 -19.24 -9.06 21.37
C HIS A 89 -18.33 -10.28 21.62
N MET A 90 -17.01 -10.12 21.48
CA MET A 90 -16.03 -11.17 21.77
C MET A 90 -16.12 -11.67 23.22
N VAL A 91 -16.25 -10.75 24.18
CA VAL A 91 -16.45 -11.09 25.61
C VAL A 91 -17.72 -11.91 25.78
N ASN A 92 -18.83 -11.45 25.21
CA ASN A 92 -20.15 -12.09 25.37
C ASN A 92 -20.21 -13.50 24.77
N VAL A 93 -19.51 -13.74 23.66
CA VAL A 93 -19.48 -15.07 23.03
C VAL A 93 -18.35 -15.97 23.57
N GLY A 94 -17.53 -15.47 24.50
CA GLY A 94 -16.39 -16.20 25.06
C GLY A 94 -15.30 -16.51 24.04
N TRP A 95 -15.14 -15.64 23.05
CA TRP A 95 -14.15 -15.83 21.99
C TRP A 95 -12.75 -15.42 22.49
N CYS A 96 -11.76 -16.24 22.24
CA CYS A 96 -10.36 -16.02 22.65
C CYS A 96 -9.41 -16.28 21.48
N TRP A 97 -8.34 -15.49 21.40
CA TRP A 97 -7.23 -15.81 20.49
C TRP A 97 -6.47 -17.03 20.98
N GLY A 98 -6.29 -18.00 20.09
CA GLY A 98 -5.56 -19.23 20.40
C GLY A 98 -6.39 -20.35 21.00
N GLY A 99 -7.73 -20.25 20.98
CA GLY A 99 -8.65 -21.30 21.42
C GLY A 99 -9.11 -21.15 22.87
N PHE A 100 -9.58 -22.25 23.49
CA PHE A 100 -10.27 -22.24 24.79
C PHE A 100 -9.47 -21.73 26.00
N SER A 101 -8.18 -21.50 25.87
CA SER A 101 -7.29 -21.03 26.94
C SER A 101 -6.75 -19.60 26.74
N GLY A 102 -7.16 -18.91 25.69
CA GLY A 102 -6.70 -17.54 25.40
C GLY A 102 -7.51 -16.49 26.17
N SER A 103 -6.96 -15.28 26.25
CA SER A 103 -7.68 -14.09 26.71
C SER A 103 -8.40 -13.40 25.56
N VAL A 104 -9.51 -12.73 25.84
CA VAL A 104 -10.13 -11.83 24.87
C VAL A 104 -9.15 -10.68 24.62
N PRO A 105 -8.85 -10.36 23.35
CA PRO A 105 -7.92 -9.28 23.04
C PRO A 105 -8.46 -7.94 23.50
N THR A 106 -7.58 -7.08 23.98
CA THR A 106 -7.91 -5.70 24.29
C THR A 106 -8.21 -4.89 23.01
N ILE A 107 -8.89 -3.75 23.16
CA ILE A 107 -9.19 -2.85 22.04
C ILE A 107 -7.90 -2.43 21.31
N ASP A 108 -6.81 -2.18 22.05
CA ASP A 108 -5.52 -1.80 21.45
C ASP A 108 -4.89 -2.96 20.65
N GLU A 109 -5.04 -4.18 21.11
CA GLU A 109 -4.57 -5.37 20.38
C GLU A 109 -5.42 -5.61 19.12
N LEU A 110 -6.73 -5.38 19.18
CA LEU A 110 -7.60 -5.43 18.01
C LEU A 110 -7.19 -4.39 16.96
N LYS A 111 -6.96 -3.14 17.38
CA LYS A 111 -6.50 -2.06 16.50
C LYS A 111 -5.17 -2.39 15.84
N LYS A 112 -4.16 -2.83 16.62
CA LYS A 112 -2.84 -3.22 16.09
C LYS A 112 -2.93 -4.39 15.12
N THR A 113 -3.78 -5.36 15.40
CA THR A 113 -3.98 -6.51 14.52
C THR A 113 -4.61 -6.08 13.20
N LEU A 114 -5.67 -5.26 13.25
CA LEU A 114 -6.32 -4.78 12.05
C LEU A 114 -5.39 -3.89 11.21
N GLU A 115 -4.64 -2.98 11.84
CA GLU A 115 -3.65 -2.15 11.14
C GLU A 115 -2.62 -3.01 10.38
N LYS A 116 -2.08 -4.02 11.04
CA LYS A 116 -1.14 -4.96 10.41
C LYS A 116 -1.77 -5.66 9.21
N LEU A 117 -3.02 -6.13 9.33
CA LEU A 117 -3.73 -6.81 8.25
C LEU A 117 -4.01 -5.89 7.07
N ILE A 118 -4.40 -4.63 7.33
CA ILE A 118 -4.61 -3.63 6.28
C ILE A 118 -3.31 -3.41 5.49
N TYR A 119 -2.19 -3.21 6.17
CA TYR A 119 -0.89 -2.98 5.53
C TYR A 119 -0.43 -4.20 4.74
N GLU A 120 -0.53 -5.39 5.31
CA GLU A 120 -0.17 -6.64 4.62
C GLU A 120 -1.08 -6.92 3.42
N ALA A 121 -2.38 -6.65 3.51
CA ALA A 121 -3.31 -6.82 2.40
C ALA A 121 -2.97 -5.89 1.22
N ILE A 122 -2.61 -4.64 1.50
CA ILE A 122 -2.22 -3.65 0.48
C ILE A 122 -0.87 -4.02 -0.13
N ASP A 123 0.13 -4.37 0.69
CA ASP A 123 1.49 -4.71 0.21
C ASP A 123 1.50 -5.93 -0.69
N ASN A 124 0.73 -6.95 -0.33
CA ASN A 124 0.65 -8.20 -1.07
C ASN A 124 -0.47 -8.23 -2.12
N LYS A 125 -1.29 -7.17 -2.21
CA LYS A 125 -2.48 -7.09 -3.08
C LYS A 125 -3.38 -8.32 -2.96
N THR A 126 -3.69 -8.74 -1.76
CA THR A 126 -4.40 -9.99 -1.48
C THR A 126 -5.41 -9.87 -0.35
N THR A 127 -6.15 -10.95 -0.13
CA THR A 127 -7.03 -11.09 1.03
C THR A 127 -6.30 -11.79 2.16
N ILE A 128 -6.33 -11.20 3.36
CA ILE A 128 -5.72 -11.77 4.56
C ILE A 128 -6.79 -11.93 5.63
N SER A 129 -6.73 -13.05 6.34
CA SER A 129 -7.69 -13.36 7.41
C SER A 129 -6.95 -13.89 8.64
N THR A 130 -7.17 -13.27 9.77
CA THR A 130 -6.68 -13.74 11.08
C THR A 130 -7.40 -13.04 12.23
N GLY A 131 -7.44 -13.66 13.42
CA GLY A 131 -7.93 -13.02 14.64
C GLY A 131 -9.36 -12.52 14.57
N GLY A 132 -10.21 -13.15 13.77
CA GLY A 132 -11.61 -12.71 13.58
C GLY A 132 -11.79 -11.60 12.54
N PHE A 133 -10.71 -11.12 11.92
CA PHE A 133 -10.78 -10.17 10.81
C PHE A 133 -10.47 -10.83 9.47
N LYS A 134 -11.14 -10.36 8.43
CA LYS A 134 -10.80 -10.60 7.04
C LYS A 134 -10.67 -9.26 6.34
N VAL A 135 -9.50 -8.99 5.79
CA VAL A 135 -9.18 -7.77 5.05
C VAL A 135 -8.92 -8.14 3.61
N LYS A 136 -9.69 -7.58 2.69
CA LYS A 136 -9.58 -7.83 1.26
C LYS A 136 -9.08 -6.57 0.56
N TYR A 137 -7.96 -6.67 -0.16
CA TYR A 137 -7.48 -5.62 -1.04
C TYR A 137 -8.39 -5.48 -2.25
N ASN A 138 -8.70 -4.23 -2.63
CA ASN A 138 -9.42 -3.90 -3.84
C ASN A 138 -8.69 -2.79 -4.60
N GLU A 139 -8.73 -2.89 -5.91
CA GLU A 139 -8.19 -1.88 -6.83
C GLU A 139 -9.31 -1.47 -7.79
N TYR A 140 -9.72 -0.20 -7.72
CA TYR A 140 -10.82 0.32 -8.52
C TYR A 140 -10.26 1.25 -9.58
N GLN A 141 -10.45 0.90 -10.84
CA GLN A 141 -10.14 1.78 -11.96
C GLN A 141 -11.44 2.42 -12.46
N LYS A 142 -11.57 3.73 -12.27
CA LYS A 142 -12.78 4.47 -12.71
C LYS A 142 -12.79 4.71 -14.20
N ASP A 143 -11.63 4.95 -14.79
CA ASP A 143 -11.40 5.19 -16.23
C ASP A 143 -9.93 4.92 -16.57
N GLU A 144 -9.60 4.94 -17.88
CA GLU A 144 -8.23 4.68 -18.35
C GLU A 144 -7.26 5.85 -18.09
N GLU A 145 -7.77 7.06 -17.83
CA GLU A 145 -6.97 8.28 -17.67
C GLU A 145 -6.52 8.50 -16.22
N ASN A 146 -7.23 7.93 -15.24
CA ASN A 146 -6.92 8.10 -13.84
C ASN A 146 -6.21 6.87 -13.24
N PRO A 147 -5.25 7.10 -12.31
CA PRO A 147 -4.63 5.99 -11.61
C PRO A 147 -5.68 5.22 -10.79
N PRO A 148 -5.52 3.90 -10.63
CA PRO A 148 -6.44 3.10 -9.85
C PRO A 148 -6.48 3.58 -8.39
N THR A 149 -7.69 3.59 -7.83
CA THR A 149 -7.89 3.89 -6.42
C THR A 149 -7.74 2.60 -5.62
N ILE A 150 -6.94 2.65 -4.55
CA ILE A 150 -6.73 1.53 -3.64
C ILE A 150 -7.76 1.63 -2.51
N GLY A 151 -8.39 0.51 -2.21
CA GLY A 151 -9.27 0.37 -1.06
C GLY A 151 -9.13 -1.00 -0.41
N VAL A 152 -9.75 -1.18 0.74
CA VAL A 152 -9.86 -2.47 1.41
C VAL A 152 -11.26 -2.67 1.98
N ASP A 153 -11.78 -3.89 1.88
CA ASP A 153 -12.97 -4.31 2.59
C ASP A 153 -12.54 -4.97 3.89
N VAL A 154 -13.16 -4.59 5.00
CA VAL A 154 -12.92 -5.21 6.30
C VAL A 154 -14.18 -5.91 6.77
N VAL A 155 -14.04 -7.20 7.06
CA VAL A 155 -15.12 -8.01 7.65
C VAL A 155 -14.61 -8.56 8.97
N PHE A 156 -15.39 -8.35 10.01
CA PHE A 156 -15.18 -8.98 11.31
C PHE A 156 -16.10 -10.17 11.45
N TYR A 157 -15.55 -11.33 11.81
CA TYR A 157 -16.32 -12.54 12.06
C TYR A 157 -15.85 -13.20 13.34
N VAL A 158 -16.82 -13.56 14.16
CA VAL A 158 -16.61 -14.35 15.38
C VAL A 158 -17.56 -15.52 15.33
N THR A 159 -17.01 -16.73 15.33
CA THR A 159 -17.81 -17.95 15.41
C THR A 159 -17.90 -18.41 16.86
N ARG A 160 -19.11 -18.66 17.32
CA ARG A 160 -19.34 -19.36 18.60
C ARG A 160 -18.88 -20.81 18.46
N ALA A 161 -18.09 -21.30 19.38
CA ALA A 161 -17.63 -22.69 19.43
C ALA A 161 -18.75 -23.65 19.92
N THR A 162 -19.99 -23.46 19.46
CA THR A 162 -21.12 -24.35 19.73
C THR A 162 -21.67 -24.84 18.40
N SER A 163 -22.19 -26.07 18.40
CA SER A 163 -22.69 -26.83 17.25
C SER A 163 -23.80 -26.18 16.41
N ASP A 164 -24.32 -25.04 16.85
CA ASP A 164 -25.32 -24.26 16.12
C ASP A 164 -24.63 -23.03 15.53
N VAL A 165 -24.36 -23.11 14.23
CA VAL A 165 -23.67 -22.08 13.45
C VAL A 165 -24.61 -20.89 13.25
N ASN A 166 -24.58 -19.91 14.15
CA ASN A 166 -25.00 -18.54 13.87
C ASN A 166 -23.73 -17.70 13.75
N VAL A 167 -23.34 -17.42 12.52
CA VAL A 167 -22.24 -16.49 12.20
C VAL A 167 -22.84 -15.09 12.26
N ASP A 168 -22.65 -14.40 13.37
CA ASP A 168 -22.89 -12.95 13.43
C ASP A 168 -21.74 -12.26 12.72
N THR A 169 -21.94 -11.89 11.46
CA THR A 169 -20.99 -11.15 10.65
C THR A 169 -21.27 -9.67 10.82
N LEU A 170 -20.30 -8.93 11.37
CA LEU A 170 -20.30 -7.47 11.30
C LEU A 170 -19.51 -7.09 10.03
N GLU A 171 -20.23 -6.70 9.01
CA GLU A 171 -19.63 -6.20 7.77
C GLU A 171 -19.37 -4.69 7.88
N TYR A 172 -18.11 -4.30 7.72
CA TYR A 172 -17.72 -2.91 7.48
C TYR A 172 -17.18 -2.85 6.05
N VAL A 173 -17.98 -2.33 5.15
CA VAL A 173 -17.57 -2.14 3.75
C VAL A 173 -17.07 -0.71 3.63
N TYR A 174 -15.81 -0.58 3.26
CA TYR A 174 -15.16 0.70 2.99
C TYR A 174 -14.85 0.80 1.48
N TYR A 175 -15.32 1.89 0.85
CA TYR A 175 -15.12 2.16 -0.57
C TYR A 175 -14.13 3.31 -0.76
#